data_0360d00df80aef300db53a203f43a31f
#
_entry.id   0360d00df80aef300db53a203f43a31f
#
_cell.length_a   1.000
_cell.length_b   1.000
_cell.length_c   1.000
_cell.angle_alpha   90.00
_cell.angle_beta   90.00
_cell.angle_gamma   90.00
#
_symmetry.space_group_name_H-M   'P 1'
#
loop_
_entity.id
_entity.type
_entity.pdbx_description
1 polymer ?
#
loop_
_entity_poly.entity_id
_entity_poly.type
_entity_poly.pdbx_seq_one_letter_code
_entity_poly.pdbx_strand_id
1 'polypeptide(L)'
;MRHPLTRFVVTVLLWLPVCFAVWYFTAPLLTLPMQWLALAVTKLGFSDMITDVEKSGTLFSFVTNLRPASATSFTAGKAAVVVDSQALVYTYGLPLFAALTLAATGLRDSVRLAKVLAIGYLVLLPFQTWGVMADALKQLAITMGPAIASQTGFSPFEREVIAFAYQFGTLILPTVIPAIVWVLTERPFLERMSADLGVRDQRSGIRNQGSAKP
;
A
#
# COMPACT_ATOMS: atom_id res chain seq x y z
N MET A 1 26.04 25.53 -6.79
CA MET A 1 24.91 25.04 -7.61
C MET A 1 24.49 23.68 -7.05
N ARG A 2 23.26 23.52 -6.54
CA ARG A 2 22.81 22.27 -5.92
C ARG A 2 22.58 21.20 -6.99
N HIS A 3 23.05 19.99 -6.76
CA HIS A 3 22.81 18.84 -7.65
C HIS A 3 21.30 18.64 -7.90
N PRO A 4 20.85 18.36 -9.13
CA PRO A 4 19.43 18.15 -9.44
C PRO A 4 18.80 17.06 -8.57
N LEU A 5 19.55 15.98 -8.31
CA LEU A 5 19.15 14.91 -7.40
C LEU A 5 18.92 15.42 -5.96
N THR A 6 19.84 16.23 -5.43
CA THR A 6 19.68 16.80 -4.06
C THR A 6 18.43 17.67 -3.98
N ARG A 7 18.16 18.49 -5.01
CA ARG A 7 16.94 19.30 -5.07
C ARG A 7 15.69 18.44 -5.08
N PHE A 8 15.67 17.37 -5.88
CA PHE A 8 14.55 16.44 -5.94
C PHE A 8 14.31 15.78 -4.58
N VAL A 9 15.36 15.20 -3.95
CA VAL A 9 15.24 14.55 -2.64
C VAL A 9 14.73 15.51 -1.57
N VAL A 10 15.26 16.74 -1.51
CA VAL A 10 14.79 17.77 -0.56
C VAL A 10 13.32 18.11 -0.82
N THR A 11 12.91 18.22 -2.09
CA THR A 11 11.51 18.49 -2.45
C THR A 11 10.59 17.34 -2.02
N VAL A 12 11.00 16.08 -2.22
CA VAL A 12 10.25 14.91 -1.72
C VAL A 12 10.09 14.98 -0.20
N LEU A 13 11.18 15.23 0.53
CA LEU A 13 11.16 15.31 1.99
C LEU A 13 10.25 16.44 2.51
N LEU A 14 10.14 17.56 1.78
CA LEU A 14 9.21 18.63 2.13
C LEU A 14 7.75 18.29 1.85
N TRP A 15 7.46 17.58 0.73
CA TRP A 15 6.10 17.17 0.40
C TRP A 15 5.61 16.00 1.24
N LEU A 16 6.50 15.15 1.72
CA LEU A 16 6.16 13.92 2.43
C LEU A 16 5.26 14.16 3.65
N PRO A 17 5.60 15.05 4.63
CA PRO A 17 4.71 15.31 5.76
C PRO A 17 3.37 15.91 5.34
N VAL A 18 3.33 16.76 4.32
CA VAL A 18 2.08 17.33 3.80
C VAL A 18 1.19 16.23 3.20
N CYS A 19 1.77 15.36 2.37
CA CYS A 19 1.05 14.23 1.78
C CYS A 19 0.55 13.25 2.84
N PHE A 20 1.35 12.98 3.87
CA PHE A 20 0.93 12.13 4.99
C PHE A 20 -0.22 12.76 5.78
N ALA A 21 -0.18 14.06 6.04
CA ALA A 21 -1.28 14.75 6.71
C ALA A 21 -2.58 14.69 5.88
N VAL A 22 -2.51 15.06 4.60
CA VAL A 22 -3.67 15.00 3.70
C VAL A 22 -4.23 13.57 3.61
N TRP A 23 -3.35 12.57 3.41
CA TRP A 23 -3.75 11.17 3.36
C TRP A 23 -4.44 10.73 4.65
N TYR A 24 -3.90 11.06 5.82
CA TYR A 24 -4.46 10.65 7.10
C TYR A 24 -5.91 11.12 7.28
N PHE A 25 -6.18 12.40 6.96
CA PHE A 25 -7.53 12.95 7.05
C PHE A 25 -8.49 12.46 5.96
N THR A 26 -7.97 12.11 4.77
CA THR A 26 -8.76 11.61 3.65
C THR A 26 -8.84 10.08 3.59
N ALA A 27 -8.07 9.36 4.41
CA ALA A 27 -8.02 7.90 4.41
C ALA A 27 -9.39 7.21 4.53
N PRO A 28 -10.34 7.68 5.37
CA PRO A 28 -11.67 7.06 5.40
C PRO A 28 -12.39 7.06 4.06
N LEU A 29 -12.18 8.10 3.25
CA LEU A 29 -12.74 8.22 1.90
C LEU A 29 -11.95 7.36 0.89
N LEU A 30 -10.62 7.43 0.95
CA LEU A 30 -9.74 6.69 0.03
C LEU A 30 -9.84 5.16 0.21
N THR A 31 -10.27 4.70 1.38
CA THR A 31 -10.45 3.26 1.65
C THR A 31 -11.85 2.74 1.29
N LEU A 32 -12.78 3.57 0.81
CA LEU A 32 -14.12 3.11 0.39
C LEU A 32 -14.07 2.08 -0.76
N PRO A 33 -13.33 2.30 -1.86
CA PRO A 33 -13.26 1.30 -2.93
C PRO A 33 -12.61 -0.02 -2.50
N MET A 34 -11.73 0.00 -1.49
CA MET A 34 -11.14 -1.21 -0.94
C MET A 34 -12.20 -2.13 -0.32
N GLN A 35 -13.24 -1.57 0.32
CA GLN A 35 -14.34 -2.36 0.87
C GLN A 35 -15.06 -3.17 -0.22
N TRP A 36 -15.34 -2.54 -1.35
CA TRP A 36 -15.97 -3.21 -2.49
C TRP A 36 -15.10 -4.34 -3.07
N LEU A 37 -13.80 -4.09 -3.18
CA LEU A 37 -12.86 -5.11 -3.62
C LEU A 37 -12.72 -6.24 -2.60
N ALA A 38 -12.62 -5.92 -1.31
CA ALA A 38 -12.55 -6.91 -0.25
C ALA A 38 -13.81 -7.80 -0.23
N LEU A 39 -15.01 -7.20 -0.34
CA LEU A 39 -16.27 -7.93 -0.50
C LEU A 39 -16.27 -8.83 -1.74
N ALA A 40 -15.79 -8.34 -2.88
CA ALA A 40 -15.73 -9.14 -4.11
C ALA A 40 -14.77 -10.33 -3.94
N VAL A 41 -13.57 -10.12 -3.40
CA VAL A 41 -12.60 -11.20 -3.13
C VAL A 41 -13.16 -12.21 -2.13
N THR A 42 -13.82 -11.73 -1.07
CA THR A 42 -14.46 -12.59 -0.07
C THR A 42 -15.53 -13.48 -0.68
N LYS A 43 -16.41 -12.92 -1.51
CA LYS A 43 -17.48 -13.68 -2.17
C LYS A 43 -16.95 -14.70 -3.18
N LEU A 44 -15.83 -14.42 -3.83
CA LEU A 44 -15.24 -15.30 -4.83
C LEU A 44 -14.43 -16.45 -4.24
N GLY A 45 -13.75 -16.23 -3.11
CA GLY A 45 -12.78 -17.21 -2.58
C GLY A 45 -13.00 -17.66 -1.14
N PHE A 46 -13.78 -16.91 -0.34
CA PHE A 46 -13.90 -17.13 1.11
C PHE A 46 -15.34 -17.03 1.62
N SER A 47 -16.33 -17.21 0.75
CA SER A 47 -17.77 -17.09 1.08
C SER A 47 -18.23 -18.08 2.17
N ASP A 48 -17.56 -19.23 2.28
CA ASP A 48 -17.88 -20.25 3.27
C ASP A 48 -17.44 -19.86 4.68
N MET A 49 -16.51 -18.93 4.79
CA MET A 49 -15.91 -18.52 6.07
C MET A 49 -16.24 -17.07 6.44
N ILE A 50 -16.18 -16.14 5.49
CA ILE A 50 -16.42 -14.70 5.71
C ILE A 50 -17.75 -14.34 5.04
N THR A 51 -18.69 -13.85 5.83
CA THR A 51 -20.06 -13.53 5.37
C THR A 51 -20.20 -12.09 4.92
N ASP A 52 -19.49 -11.16 5.58
CA ASP A 52 -19.56 -9.74 5.26
C ASP A 52 -18.27 -9.00 5.61
N VAL A 53 -18.08 -7.82 5.01
CA VAL A 53 -16.97 -6.91 5.27
C VAL A 53 -17.55 -5.53 5.60
N GLU A 54 -17.59 -5.21 6.88
CA GLU A 54 -18.02 -3.91 7.37
C GLU A 54 -16.82 -2.95 7.42
N LYS A 55 -17.11 -1.65 7.31
CA LYS A 55 -16.08 -0.62 7.38
C LYS A 55 -16.53 0.53 8.28
N SER A 56 -15.71 0.86 9.27
CA SER A 56 -15.87 2.03 10.11
C SER A 56 -14.62 2.90 10.07
N GLY A 57 -14.72 4.05 9.40
CA GLY A 57 -13.56 4.91 9.16
C GLY A 57 -12.50 4.21 8.30
N THR A 58 -11.37 3.84 8.90
CA THR A 58 -10.27 3.08 8.26
C THR A 58 -10.15 1.65 8.80
N LEU A 59 -11.05 1.25 9.68
CA LEU A 59 -11.11 -0.09 10.24
C LEU A 59 -12.01 -0.96 9.35
N PHE A 60 -11.53 -2.13 8.96
CA PHE A 60 -12.26 -3.16 8.25
C PHE A 60 -12.55 -4.30 9.20
N SER A 61 -13.84 -4.63 9.38
CA SER A 61 -14.32 -5.70 10.23
C SER A 61 -14.87 -6.82 9.35
N PHE A 62 -14.20 -7.96 9.37
CA PHE A 62 -14.60 -9.15 8.63
C PHE A 62 -15.48 -10.02 9.51
N VAL A 63 -16.76 -10.06 9.19
CA VAL A 63 -17.75 -10.87 9.88
C VAL A 63 -17.69 -12.30 9.36
N THR A 64 -17.49 -13.27 10.26
CA THR A 64 -17.34 -14.68 9.87
C THR A 64 -18.52 -15.54 10.36
N ASN A 65 -18.67 -16.72 9.80
CA ASN A 65 -19.58 -17.75 10.32
C ASN A 65 -18.92 -18.68 11.37
N LEU A 66 -17.66 -18.38 11.76
CA LEU A 66 -16.90 -19.15 12.74
C LEU A 66 -17.43 -18.90 14.14
N ARG A 67 -17.31 -19.92 15.01
CA ARG A 67 -17.80 -19.85 16.38
C ARG A 67 -16.67 -19.58 17.35
N PRO A 68 -16.83 -18.60 18.27
CA PRO A 68 -15.83 -18.35 19.29
C PRO A 68 -15.69 -19.54 20.24
N ALA A 69 -14.46 -19.81 20.69
CA ALA A 69 -14.16 -20.94 21.60
C ALA A 69 -14.92 -20.88 22.93
N SER A 70 -15.34 -19.69 23.37
CA SER A 70 -16.07 -19.43 24.60
C SER A 70 -17.60 -19.42 24.45
N ALA A 71 -18.12 -19.70 23.25
CA ALA A 71 -19.56 -19.70 23.03
C ALA A 71 -20.21 -20.88 23.75
N THR A 72 -21.02 -20.57 24.77
CA THR A 72 -21.91 -21.54 25.40
C THR A 72 -23.05 -21.90 24.45
N SER A 73 -23.64 -23.07 24.62
CA SER A 73 -24.75 -23.55 23.78
C SER A 73 -25.92 -22.56 23.64
N PHE A 74 -26.11 -21.65 24.58
CA PHE A 74 -27.15 -20.61 24.57
C PHE A 74 -26.82 -19.42 23.61
N THR A 75 -25.53 -19.10 23.41
CA THR A 75 -25.07 -18.01 22.55
C THR A 75 -24.53 -18.48 21.19
N ALA A 76 -24.34 -19.78 21.04
CA ALA A 76 -23.73 -20.41 19.86
C ALA A 76 -24.42 -20.11 18.52
N GLY A 77 -25.70 -19.75 18.55
CA GLY A 77 -26.46 -19.39 17.34
C GLY A 77 -26.37 -17.89 16.93
N LYS A 78 -25.80 -17.04 17.81
CA LYS A 78 -25.73 -15.58 17.59
C LYS A 78 -24.31 -14.99 17.65
N ALA A 79 -23.32 -15.75 18.15
CA ALA A 79 -21.95 -15.27 18.30
C ALA A 79 -21.14 -15.61 17.02
N ALA A 80 -20.79 -14.60 16.27
CA ALA A 80 -19.86 -14.69 15.14
C ALA A 80 -18.49 -14.16 15.55
N VAL A 81 -17.43 -14.75 15.03
CA VAL A 81 -16.07 -14.19 15.13
C VAL A 81 -15.96 -13.03 14.18
N VAL A 82 -15.56 -11.86 14.68
CA VAL A 82 -15.25 -10.67 13.87
C VAL A 82 -13.76 -10.42 13.97
N VAL A 83 -13.15 -10.14 12.83
CA VAL A 83 -11.71 -9.85 12.70
C VAL A 83 -11.52 -8.45 12.17
N ASP A 84 -10.79 -7.65 12.92
CA ASP A 84 -10.51 -6.27 12.55
C ASP A 84 -9.15 -6.12 11.89
N SER A 85 -9.10 -5.37 10.79
CA SER A 85 -7.87 -5.01 10.09
C SER A 85 -7.81 -3.51 9.84
N GLN A 86 -6.69 -2.87 10.23
CA GLN A 86 -6.50 -1.44 10.09
C GLN A 86 -5.89 -1.08 8.72
N ALA A 87 -6.70 -0.49 7.83
CA ALA A 87 -6.28 -0.18 6.46
C ALA A 87 -5.10 0.81 6.37
N LEU A 88 -4.89 1.68 7.38
CA LEU A 88 -3.77 2.62 7.38
C LEU A 88 -2.41 1.92 7.24
N VAL A 89 -2.29 0.72 7.81
CA VAL A 89 -1.05 -0.09 7.75
C VAL A 89 -0.71 -0.52 6.32
N TYR A 90 -1.69 -0.58 5.42
CA TYR A 90 -1.52 -1.05 4.04
C TYR A 90 -1.60 0.07 3.01
N THR A 91 -2.04 1.26 3.41
CA THR A 91 -2.28 2.39 2.49
C THR A 91 -1.25 3.51 2.58
N TYR A 92 -0.26 3.42 3.48
CA TYR A 92 0.77 4.47 3.64
C TYR A 92 1.68 4.65 2.40
N GLY A 93 1.64 3.73 1.46
CA GLY A 93 2.29 3.89 0.15
C GLY A 93 1.67 5.00 -0.71
N LEU A 94 0.39 5.38 -0.48
CA LEU A 94 -0.27 6.46 -1.21
C LEU A 94 0.40 7.83 -0.98
N PRO A 95 0.62 8.29 0.27
CA PRO A 95 1.30 9.55 0.50
C PRO A 95 2.75 9.55 0.01
N LEU A 96 3.44 8.41 0.03
CA LEU A 96 4.77 8.28 -0.55
C LEU A 96 4.74 8.49 -2.06
N PHE A 97 3.83 7.80 -2.78
CA PHE A 97 3.61 7.97 -4.21
C PHE A 97 3.26 9.42 -4.56
N ALA A 98 2.34 10.03 -3.79
CA ALA A 98 1.93 11.42 -4.00
C ALA A 98 3.09 12.41 -3.81
N ALA A 99 3.91 12.24 -2.77
CA ALA A 99 5.07 13.11 -2.51
C ALA A 99 6.11 13.01 -3.64
N LEU A 100 6.40 11.81 -4.12
CA LEU A 100 7.30 11.56 -5.25
C LEU A 100 6.77 12.22 -6.53
N THR A 101 5.48 12.06 -6.82
CA THR A 101 4.83 12.64 -8.01
C THR A 101 4.81 14.16 -7.95
N LEU A 102 4.48 14.76 -6.79
CA LEU A 102 4.51 16.21 -6.59
C LEU A 102 5.92 16.78 -6.73
N ALA A 103 6.94 16.07 -6.27
CA ALA A 103 8.33 16.49 -6.43
C ALA A 103 8.81 16.43 -7.89
N ALA A 104 8.30 15.49 -8.68
CA ALA A 104 8.66 15.33 -10.09
C ALA A 104 7.90 16.29 -11.02
N THR A 105 6.57 16.38 -10.85
CA THR A 105 5.69 17.17 -11.73
C THR A 105 5.55 18.62 -11.29
N GLY A 106 5.59 18.86 -9.97
CA GLY A 106 5.23 20.15 -9.38
C GLY A 106 3.73 20.46 -9.51
N LEU A 107 3.32 21.64 -9.02
CA LEU A 107 1.91 22.08 -9.06
C LEU A 107 1.52 22.78 -10.37
N ARG A 108 2.45 22.96 -11.32
CA ARG A 108 2.22 23.76 -12.53
C ARG A 108 1.25 23.11 -13.52
N ASP A 109 1.27 21.79 -13.62
CA ASP A 109 0.38 21.02 -14.48
C ASP A 109 -0.58 20.18 -13.62
N SER A 110 -1.61 20.86 -13.09
CA SER A 110 -2.59 20.25 -12.19
C SER A 110 -3.39 19.11 -12.86
N VAL A 111 -3.66 19.20 -14.16
CA VAL A 111 -4.40 18.17 -14.90
C VAL A 111 -3.57 16.89 -15.03
N ARG A 112 -2.31 17.03 -15.41
CA ARG A 112 -1.38 15.88 -15.46
C ARG A 112 -1.19 15.27 -14.08
N LEU A 113 -0.96 16.11 -13.06
CA LEU A 113 -0.81 15.67 -11.67
C LEU A 113 -2.03 14.85 -11.22
N ALA A 114 -3.25 15.36 -11.43
CA ALA A 114 -4.47 14.67 -11.06
C ALA A 114 -4.62 13.32 -11.79
N LYS A 115 -4.29 13.25 -13.08
CA LYS A 115 -4.30 12.00 -13.85
C LYS A 115 -3.31 10.98 -13.30
N VAL A 116 -2.07 11.38 -13.03
CA VAL A 116 -1.03 10.49 -12.51
C VAL A 116 -1.42 9.98 -11.13
N LEU A 117 -1.91 10.86 -10.25
CA LEU A 117 -2.37 10.46 -8.91
C LEU A 117 -3.57 9.49 -8.98
N ALA A 118 -4.53 9.74 -9.88
CA ALA A 118 -5.68 8.86 -10.06
C ALA A 118 -5.28 7.49 -10.60
N ILE A 119 -4.42 7.43 -11.60
CA ILE A 119 -3.90 6.17 -12.15
C ILE A 119 -3.11 5.41 -11.09
N GLY A 120 -2.21 6.09 -10.38
CA GLY A 120 -1.43 5.48 -9.31
C GLY A 120 -2.31 4.93 -8.20
N TYR A 121 -3.31 5.69 -7.78
CA TYR A 121 -4.30 5.23 -6.79
C TYR A 121 -5.03 3.95 -7.25
N LEU A 122 -5.54 3.93 -8.48
CA LEU A 122 -6.24 2.75 -9.03
C LEU A 122 -5.33 1.52 -9.14
N VAL A 123 -4.06 1.72 -9.50
CA VAL A 123 -3.07 0.62 -9.57
C VAL A 123 -2.70 0.12 -8.17
N LEU A 124 -2.58 1.00 -7.18
CA LEU A 124 -2.23 0.64 -5.81
C LEU A 124 -3.37 -0.04 -5.05
N LEU A 125 -4.62 0.23 -5.42
CA LEU A 125 -5.82 -0.23 -4.73
C LEU A 125 -5.89 -1.77 -4.52
N PRO A 126 -5.65 -2.63 -5.53
CA PRO A 126 -5.67 -4.08 -5.34
C PRO A 126 -4.57 -4.57 -4.37
N PHE A 127 -3.38 -3.95 -4.38
CA PHE A 127 -2.30 -4.32 -3.47
C PHE A 127 -2.60 -3.93 -2.02
N GLN A 128 -3.29 -2.81 -1.81
CA GLN A 128 -3.77 -2.38 -0.49
C GLN A 128 -4.86 -3.33 0.02
N THR A 129 -5.80 -3.71 -0.85
CA THR A 129 -6.84 -4.69 -0.52
C THR A 129 -6.23 -6.05 -0.18
N TRP A 130 -5.19 -6.48 -0.91
CA TRP A 130 -4.42 -7.67 -0.58
C TRP A 130 -3.90 -7.64 0.86
N GLY A 131 -3.29 -6.51 1.29
CA GLY A 131 -2.76 -6.37 2.64
C GLY A 131 -3.82 -6.58 3.73
N VAL A 132 -4.96 -5.91 3.59
CA VAL A 132 -6.09 -6.02 4.53
C VAL A 132 -6.66 -7.44 4.56
N MET A 133 -6.84 -8.07 3.40
CA MET A 133 -7.32 -9.45 3.29
C MET A 133 -6.35 -10.46 3.90
N ALA A 134 -5.06 -10.33 3.58
CA ALA A 134 -4.03 -11.22 4.13
C ALA A 134 -3.91 -11.11 5.65
N ASP A 135 -4.10 -9.91 6.21
CA ASP A 135 -4.15 -9.71 7.66
C ASP A 135 -5.34 -10.42 8.29
N ALA A 136 -6.54 -10.24 7.73
CA ALA A 136 -7.74 -10.92 8.21
C ALA A 136 -7.58 -12.46 8.17
N LEU A 137 -7.11 -12.99 7.05
CA LEU A 137 -6.86 -14.44 6.90
C LEU A 137 -5.80 -14.94 7.88
N LYS A 138 -4.71 -14.20 8.09
CA LYS A 138 -3.67 -14.57 9.06
C LYS A 138 -4.22 -14.56 10.49
N GLN A 139 -5.08 -13.61 10.84
CA GLN A 139 -5.71 -13.60 12.17
C GLN A 139 -6.57 -14.84 12.37
N LEU A 140 -7.42 -15.20 11.41
CA LEU A 140 -8.28 -16.38 11.48
C LEU A 140 -7.49 -17.70 11.47
N ALA A 141 -6.49 -17.82 10.59
CA ALA A 141 -5.76 -19.06 10.41
C ALA A 141 -4.70 -19.34 11.48
N ILE A 142 -4.17 -18.28 12.15
CA ILE A 142 -2.97 -18.38 12.97
C ILE A 142 -3.16 -17.70 14.34
N THR A 143 -3.58 -16.43 14.37
CA THR A 143 -3.47 -15.60 15.58
C THR A 143 -4.57 -15.89 16.61
N MET A 144 -5.80 -16.19 16.16
CA MET A 144 -6.95 -16.44 17.05
C MET A 144 -6.94 -17.82 17.75
N GLY A 145 -5.88 -18.57 17.55
CA GLY A 145 -5.65 -19.85 18.23
C GLY A 145 -6.27 -21.06 17.55
N PRO A 146 -5.95 -22.28 18.04
CA PRO A 146 -6.26 -23.53 17.36
C PRO A 146 -7.76 -23.80 17.22
N ALA A 147 -8.59 -23.33 18.16
CA ALA A 147 -10.04 -23.54 18.13
C ALA A 147 -10.72 -22.82 16.95
N ILE A 148 -10.24 -21.63 16.57
CA ILE A 148 -10.72 -20.90 15.39
C ILE A 148 -10.01 -21.43 14.15
N ALA A 149 -8.71 -21.62 14.21
CA ALA A 149 -7.90 -22.10 13.10
C ALA A 149 -8.37 -23.47 12.56
N SER A 150 -8.87 -24.38 13.40
CA SER A 150 -9.42 -25.66 12.98
C SER A 150 -10.73 -25.53 12.18
N GLN A 151 -11.50 -24.48 12.40
CA GLN A 151 -12.76 -24.22 11.70
C GLN A 151 -12.54 -23.62 10.31
N THR A 152 -11.38 -23.03 10.03
CA THR A 152 -11.06 -22.41 8.71
C THR A 152 -10.84 -23.44 7.62
N GLY A 153 -10.57 -24.71 7.96
CA GLY A 153 -10.25 -25.77 7.01
C GLY A 153 -8.89 -25.67 6.32
N PHE A 154 -8.08 -24.62 6.63
CA PHE A 154 -6.76 -24.45 6.01
C PHE A 154 -5.77 -25.54 6.44
N SER A 155 -5.12 -26.14 5.46
CA SER A 155 -3.99 -27.06 5.64
C SER A 155 -2.77 -26.33 6.25
N PRO A 156 -1.79 -27.06 6.81
CA PRO A 156 -0.55 -26.46 7.28
C PRO A 156 0.18 -25.62 6.22
N PHE A 157 0.22 -26.09 4.98
CA PHE A 157 0.84 -25.36 3.86
C PHE A 157 0.10 -24.06 3.53
N GLU A 158 -1.23 -24.07 3.51
CA GLU A 158 -2.02 -22.84 3.26
C GLU A 158 -1.82 -21.81 4.35
N ARG A 159 -1.66 -22.22 5.61
CA ARG A 159 -1.32 -21.30 6.71
C ARG A 159 0.05 -20.66 6.53
N GLU A 160 1.04 -21.40 6.05
CA GLU A 160 2.35 -20.82 5.71
C GLU A 160 2.25 -19.82 4.56
N VAL A 161 1.48 -20.15 3.51
CA VAL A 161 1.21 -19.24 2.39
C VAL A 161 0.51 -17.96 2.88
N ILE A 162 -0.49 -18.08 3.77
CA ILE A 162 -1.19 -16.93 4.37
C ILE A 162 -0.22 -16.08 5.20
N ALA A 163 0.65 -16.70 6.02
CA ALA A 163 1.65 -15.98 6.79
C ALA A 163 2.63 -15.21 5.88
N PHE A 164 3.09 -15.84 4.80
CA PHE A 164 3.94 -15.20 3.81
C PHE A 164 3.22 -14.07 3.07
N ALA A 165 1.96 -14.30 2.65
CA ALA A 165 1.12 -13.29 1.99
C ALA A 165 0.90 -12.06 2.87
N TYR A 166 0.73 -12.25 4.18
CA TYR A 166 0.65 -11.16 5.15
C TYR A 166 1.97 -10.39 5.26
N GLN A 167 3.10 -11.08 5.40
CA GLN A 167 4.41 -10.42 5.48
C GLN A 167 4.71 -9.62 4.21
N PHE A 168 4.42 -10.20 3.04
CA PHE A 168 4.56 -9.54 1.76
C PHE A 168 3.66 -8.31 1.65
N GLY A 169 2.38 -8.46 2.07
CA GLY A 169 1.39 -7.39 2.09
C GLY A 169 1.71 -6.24 3.02
N THR A 170 2.39 -6.51 4.14
CA THR A 170 2.70 -5.50 5.16
C THR A 170 4.03 -4.80 4.90
N LEU A 171 5.06 -5.54 4.51
CA LEU A 171 6.43 -5.03 4.43
C LEU A 171 6.81 -4.57 3.02
N ILE A 172 6.42 -5.32 1.99
CA ILE A 172 6.92 -5.11 0.62
C ILE A 172 5.94 -4.28 -0.20
N LEU A 173 4.67 -4.67 -0.27
CA LEU A 173 3.72 -4.02 -1.15
C LEU A 173 3.56 -2.51 -0.90
N PRO A 174 3.41 -2.02 0.35
CA PRO A 174 3.19 -0.59 0.58
C PRO A 174 4.40 0.29 0.32
N THR A 175 5.61 -0.27 0.23
CA THR A 175 6.84 0.48 -0.02
C THR A 175 7.33 0.35 -1.46
N VAL A 176 7.36 -0.88 -1.98
CA VAL A 176 7.96 -1.18 -3.29
C VAL A 176 7.01 -0.84 -4.44
N ILE A 177 5.72 -1.20 -4.33
CA ILE A 177 4.78 -0.97 -5.44
C ILE A 177 4.59 0.52 -5.73
N PRO A 178 4.43 1.44 -4.75
CA PRO A 178 4.36 2.87 -5.03
C PRO A 178 5.59 3.41 -5.76
N ALA A 179 6.79 2.93 -5.40
CA ALA A 179 8.03 3.33 -6.07
C ALA A 179 8.07 2.83 -7.53
N ILE A 180 7.67 1.57 -7.79
CA ILE A 180 7.58 1.02 -9.15
C ILE A 180 6.56 1.81 -9.98
N VAL A 181 5.37 2.04 -9.44
CA VAL A 181 4.32 2.81 -10.14
C VAL A 181 4.79 4.21 -10.46
N TRP A 182 5.48 4.87 -9.52
CA TRP A 182 6.07 6.18 -9.74
C TRP A 182 7.12 6.17 -10.85
N VAL A 183 8.05 5.22 -10.85
CA VAL A 183 9.07 5.08 -11.90
C VAL A 183 8.41 4.90 -13.27
N LEU A 184 7.35 4.10 -13.35
CA LEU A 184 6.64 3.85 -14.60
C LEU A 184 5.85 5.07 -15.10
N THR A 185 5.25 5.83 -14.20
CA THR A 185 4.44 7.02 -14.54
C THR A 185 5.28 8.27 -14.80
N GLU A 186 6.44 8.39 -14.17
CA GLU A 186 7.33 9.55 -14.27
C GLU A 186 8.62 9.28 -15.08
N ARG A 187 8.61 8.31 -16.00
CA ARG A 187 9.73 8.02 -16.91
C ARG A 187 10.29 9.28 -17.59
N PRO A 188 9.46 10.21 -18.17
CA PRO A 188 9.99 11.40 -18.82
C PRO A 188 10.75 12.37 -17.90
N PHE A 189 10.41 12.36 -16.61
CA PHE A 189 11.13 13.11 -15.59
C PHE A 189 12.49 12.45 -15.29
N LEU A 190 12.52 11.13 -15.13
CA LEU A 190 13.76 10.38 -14.87
C LEU A 190 14.74 10.45 -16.01
N GLU A 191 14.30 10.37 -17.26
CA GLU A 191 15.14 10.51 -18.46
C GLU A 191 15.79 11.91 -18.52
N ARG A 192 15.02 12.96 -18.25
CA ARG A 192 15.56 14.34 -18.18
C ARG A 192 16.59 14.49 -17.07
N MET A 193 16.30 13.95 -15.90
CA MET A 193 17.22 14.02 -14.75
C MET A 193 18.51 13.24 -15.02
N SER A 194 18.45 12.08 -15.67
CA SER A 194 19.63 11.28 -16.04
C SER A 194 20.48 11.98 -17.11
N ALA A 195 19.85 12.60 -18.09
CA ALA A 195 20.55 13.39 -19.11
C ALA A 195 21.29 14.59 -18.50
N ASP A 196 20.66 15.30 -17.58
CA ASP A 196 21.30 16.43 -16.86
C ASP A 196 22.51 16.00 -16.03
N LEU A 197 22.47 14.79 -15.44
CA LEU A 197 23.59 14.22 -14.69
C LEU A 197 24.74 13.80 -15.63
N GLY A 198 24.44 13.13 -16.74
CA GLY A 198 25.44 12.70 -17.74
C GLY A 198 26.18 13.87 -18.39
N VAL A 199 25.47 14.94 -18.74
CA VAL A 199 26.08 16.17 -19.30
C VAL A 199 27.01 16.86 -18.29
N ARG A 200 26.68 16.80 -16.99
CA ARG A 200 27.53 17.37 -15.94
C ARG A 200 28.81 16.59 -15.70
N ASP A 201 28.75 15.28 -15.72
CA ASP A 201 29.95 14.44 -15.55
C ASP A 201 30.94 14.65 -16.69
N GLN A 202 30.47 14.78 -17.93
CA GLN A 202 31.33 15.13 -19.06
C GLN A 202 31.99 16.50 -18.90
N ARG A 203 31.25 17.51 -18.46
CA ARG A 203 31.79 18.86 -18.21
C ARG A 203 32.82 18.89 -17.08
N SER A 204 32.62 18.12 -16.01
CA SER A 204 33.58 18.01 -14.91
C SER A 204 34.86 17.29 -15.33
N GLY A 205 34.75 16.24 -16.16
CA GLY A 205 35.89 15.53 -16.74
C GLY A 205 36.76 16.41 -17.63
N ILE A 206 36.15 17.22 -18.51
CA ILE A 206 36.86 18.17 -19.39
C ILE A 206 37.56 19.27 -18.59
N ARG A 207 36.92 19.77 -17.54
CA ARG A 207 37.53 20.83 -16.68
C ARG A 207 38.74 20.32 -15.90
N ASN A 208 38.73 19.09 -15.42
CA ASN A 208 39.87 18.49 -14.73
C ASN A 208 41.05 18.19 -15.69
N GLN A 209 40.77 17.84 -16.94
CA GLN A 209 41.80 17.65 -17.95
C GLN A 209 42.45 18.97 -18.41
N GLY A 210 41.68 20.07 -18.45
CA GLY A 210 42.19 21.39 -18.79
C GLY A 210 43.04 22.05 -17.69
N SER A 211 42.90 21.62 -16.42
CA SER A 211 43.68 22.14 -15.29
C SER A 211 44.98 21.36 -15.04
N ALA A 212 45.22 20.25 -15.76
CA ALA A 212 46.39 19.40 -15.59
C ALA A 212 47.47 19.64 -16.67
N LYS A 213 47.46 20.79 -17.39
CA LYS A 213 48.58 21.16 -18.26
C LYS A 213 49.56 22.07 -17.50
N PRO A 214 50.86 21.70 -17.48
CA PRO A 214 51.91 22.43 -16.83
C PRO A 214 52.18 23.81 -17.47
#